data_4138987f4a935e565fb885b515dbb68b
#
_entry.id   4138987f4a935e565fb885b515dbb68b
#
_cell.length_a   1.000
_cell.length_b   1.000
_cell.length_c   1.000
_cell.angle_alpha   90.00
_cell.angle_beta   90.00
_cell.angle_gamma   90.00
#
_symmetry.space_group_name_H-M   'P 1'
#
loop_
_entity.id
_entity.type
_entity.pdbx_description
1 polymer ?
#
loop_
_entity_poly.entity_id
_entity_poly.type
_entity_poly.pdbx_seq_one_letter_code
_entity_poly.pdbx_strand_id
1 'polypeptide(L)'
;PAQNVPVPKRPVSATENSVQGLYDSIAFVYAAINYLVLTGDAAPLRESKADEKFVASFSSFMDESNESSQNRDWFVSPKVTMSAFTAVPALVKKSVQWTFDLVIDLGPTVVVEGAPAEMSEKVRRTERGLVVTGVRHDNDWTLTIQDEYEAQASAQPKNGGTNGGGANG
;
A
#
# COMPACT_ATOMS: atom_id res chain seq x y z
N PRO A 1 7.73 18.52 10.70
CA PRO A 1 6.65 17.56 10.47
C PRO A 1 5.31 18.28 10.28
N ALA A 2 4.45 17.68 9.46
CA ALA A 2 3.11 18.23 9.26
C ALA A 2 2.36 18.23 10.60
N GLN A 3 1.80 19.37 10.96
CA GLN A 3 1.02 19.53 12.19
C GLN A 3 -0.48 19.58 11.85
N ASN A 4 -1.30 19.03 12.74
CA ASN A 4 -2.76 19.05 12.59
C ASN A 4 -3.30 18.32 11.35
N VAL A 5 -2.61 17.27 10.91
CA VAL A 5 -3.13 16.41 9.85
C VAL A 5 -4.29 15.60 10.42
N PRO A 6 -5.49 15.67 9.82
CA PRO A 6 -6.62 14.89 10.30
C PRO A 6 -6.35 13.40 10.19
N VAL A 7 -6.65 12.66 11.27
CA VAL A 7 -6.55 11.19 11.25
C VAL A 7 -7.65 10.64 10.33
N PRO A 8 -7.31 9.86 9.29
CA PRO A 8 -8.33 9.29 8.44
C PRO A 8 -9.20 8.30 9.20
N LYS A 9 -10.49 8.30 8.89
CA LYS A 9 -11.48 7.37 9.46
C LYS A 9 -12.05 6.50 8.36
N ARG A 10 -12.15 5.21 8.63
CA ARG A 10 -12.76 4.28 7.68
C ARG A 10 -14.26 4.58 7.59
N PRO A 11 -14.79 4.91 6.39
CA PRO A 11 -16.20 5.21 6.24
C PRO A 11 -17.06 3.95 6.47
N VAL A 12 -18.27 4.13 6.97
CA VAL A 12 -19.22 3.01 7.17
C VAL A 12 -19.55 2.31 5.85
N SER A 13 -19.64 3.06 4.76
CA SER A 13 -19.85 2.54 3.40
C SER A 13 -18.79 1.54 2.94
N ALA A 14 -17.59 1.57 3.52
CA ALA A 14 -16.51 0.63 3.20
C ALA A 14 -16.85 -0.84 3.55
N THR A 15 -17.86 -1.08 4.39
CA THR A 15 -18.32 -2.43 4.73
C THR A 15 -19.38 -2.98 3.77
N GLU A 16 -19.92 -2.16 2.89
CA GLU A 16 -20.98 -2.57 1.97
C GLU A 16 -20.52 -3.65 0.98
N ASN A 17 -21.39 -4.62 0.74
CA ASN A 17 -21.19 -5.65 -0.28
C ASN A 17 -21.52 -5.11 -1.68
N SER A 18 -20.66 -4.24 -2.16
CA SER A 18 -20.80 -3.54 -3.43
C SER A 18 -19.43 -3.11 -3.97
N VAL A 19 -19.37 -2.77 -5.25
CA VAL A 19 -18.15 -2.17 -5.85
C VAL A 19 -17.78 -0.87 -5.12
N GLN A 20 -18.77 -0.06 -4.74
CA GLN A 20 -18.55 1.17 -3.97
C GLN A 20 -17.94 0.88 -2.61
N GLY A 21 -18.43 -0.14 -1.90
CA GLY A 21 -17.86 -0.54 -0.61
C GLY A 21 -16.42 -1.02 -0.73
N LEU A 22 -16.10 -1.78 -1.76
CA LEU A 22 -14.71 -2.16 -2.06
C LEU A 22 -13.85 -0.94 -2.37
N TYR A 23 -14.34 -0.03 -3.21
CA TYR A 23 -13.64 1.21 -3.53
C TYR A 23 -13.36 2.05 -2.27
N ASP A 24 -14.34 2.21 -1.42
CA ASP A 24 -14.20 2.98 -0.17
C ASP A 24 -13.21 2.32 0.81
N SER A 25 -13.16 0.99 0.84
CA SER A 25 -12.13 0.25 1.58
C SER A 25 -10.72 0.53 1.06
N ILE A 26 -10.55 0.54 -0.26
CA ILE A 26 -9.27 0.84 -0.91
C ILE A 26 -8.90 2.32 -0.71
N ALA A 27 -9.87 3.21 -0.83
CA ALA A 27 -9.67 4.65 -0.60
C ALA A 27 -9.21 4.94 0.83
N PHE A 28 -9.69 4.18 1.81
CA PHE A 28 -9.21 4.29 3.18
C PHE A 28 -7.74 3.86 3.31
N VAL A 29 -7.33 2.77 2.66
CA VAL A 29 -5.92 2.36 2.61
C VAL A 29 -5.05 3.47 2.03
N TYR A 30 -5.49 4.09 0.94
CA TYR A 30 -4.80 5.23 0.34
C TYR A 30 -4.66 6.41 1.32
N ALA A 31 -5.75 6.78 1.98
CA ALA A 31 -5.74 7.87 2.97
C ALA A 31 -4.80 7.56 4.14
N ALA A 32 -4.76 6.30 4.58
CA ALA A 32 -3.88 5.84 5.64
C ALA A 32 -2.39 5.86 5.23
N ILE A 33 -2.07 5.51 3.98
CA ILE A 33 -0.71 5.63 3.44
C ILE A 33 -0.28 7.09 3.38
N ASN A 34 -1.15 7.96 2.88
CA ASN A 34 -0.87 9.40 2.83
C ASN A 34 -0.63 9.98 4.24
N TYR A 35 -1.44 9.60 5.20
CA TYR A 35 -1.29 10.00 6.60
C TYR A 35 0.04 9.50 7.19
N LEU A 36 0.41 8.24 6.93
CA LEU A 36 1.69 7.67 7.35
C LEU A 36 2.89 8.44 6.79
N VAL A 37 2.89 8.74 5.50
CA VAL A 37 3.99 9.50 4.86
C VAL A 37 4.12 10.90 5.45
N LEU A 38 3.00 11.54 5.79
CA LEU A 38 2.97 12.88 6.39
C LEU A 38 3.38 12.90 7.85
N THR A 39 3.00 11.89 8.63
CA THR A 39 3.10 11.93 10.09
C THR A 39 4.01 10.85 10.69
N GLY A 40 4.24 9.75 9.96
CA GLY A 40 4.91 8.54 10.45
C GLY A 40 4.06 7.64 11.33
N ASP A 41 2.81 8.02 11.58
CA ASP A 41 1.87 7.21 12.35
C ASP A 41 1.20 6.17 11.46
N ALA A 42 1.47 4.91 11.74
CA ALA A 42 0.94 3.76 11.01
C ALA A 42 -0.41 3.24 11.54
N ALA A 43 -0.95 3.82 12.60
CA ALA A 43 -2.17 3.29 13.24
C ALA A 43 -3.35 3.15 12.25
N PRO A 44 -3.69 4.16 11.43
CA PRO A 44 -4.77 3.99 10.46
C PRO A 44 -4.49 2.88 9.42
N LEU A 45 -3.24 2.73 8.99
CA LEU A 45 -2.88 1.68 8.03
C LEU A 45 -2.97 0.28 8.67
N ARG A 46 -2.56 0.13 9.91
CA ARG A 46 -2.71 -1.11 10.67
C ARG A 46 -4.17 -1.45 10.98
N GLU A 47 -5.02 -0.47 11.14
CA GLU A 47 -6.47 -0.64 11.33
C GLU A 47 -7.22 -0.90 10.02
N SER A 48 -6.59 -0.64 8.86
CA SER A 48 -7.17 -0.95 7.58
C SER A 48 -7.31 -2.46 7.39
N LYS A 49 -8.12 -2.88 6.45
CA LYS A 49 -8.34 -4.30 6.12
C LYS A 49 -7.31 -4.85 5.13
N ALA A 50 -6.20 -4.13 4.91
CA ALA A 50 -5.07 -4.61 4.12
C ALA A 50 -4.26 -5.65 4.89
N ASP A 51 -3.67 -6.59 4.16
CA ASP A 51 -2.86 -7.66 4.73
C ASP A 51 -1.57 -7.15 5.39
N GLU A 52 -1.07 -7.90 6.37
CA GLU A 52 0.09 -7.52 7.17
C GLU A 52 1.37 -7.35 6.34
N LYS A 53 1.56 -8.17 5.32
CA LYS A 53 2.74 -8.07 4.42
C LYS A 53 2.75 -6.75 3.68
N PHE A 54 1.60 -6.32 3.17
CA PHE A 54 1.48 -5.02 2.52
C PHE A 54 1.75 -3.88 3.49
N VAL A 55 1.15 -3.90 4.68
CA VAL A 55 1.38 -2.90 5.73
C VAL A 55 2.87 -2.83 6.09
N ALA A 56 3.52 -3.97 6.30
CA ALA A 56 4.95 -4.04 6.63
C ALA A 56 5.86 -3.47 5.53
N SER A 57 5.42 -3.46 4.28
CA SER A 57 6.19 -2.87 3.16
C SER A 57 6.41 -1.36 3.30
N PHE A 58 5.66 -0.70 4.20
CA PHE A 58 5.82 0.73 4.51
C PHE A 58 6.62 0.99 5.80
N SER A 59 7.33 0.00 6.33
CA SER A 59 8.05 0.11 7.61
C SER A 59 9.06 1.26 7.65
N SER A 60 9.66 1.62 6.50
CA SER A 60 10.60 2.75 6.42
C SER A 60 9.96 4.12 6.72
N PHE A 61 8.64 4.25 6.60
CA PHE A 61 7.90 5.46 6.93
C PHE A 61 7.39 5.49 8.36
N MET A 62 7.41 4.35 9.05
CA MET A 62 6.87 4.23 10.39
C MET A 62 7.82 4.82 11.43
N ASP A 63 7.27 5.64 12.30
CA ASP A 63 7.98 6.11 13.48
C ASP A 63 7.72 5.13 14.63
N GLU A 64 8.72 4.30 14.93
CA GLU A 64 8.68 3.37 16.05
C GLU A 64 9.33 3.97 17.31
N SER A 65 9.97 5.15 17.20
CA SER A 65 10.51 5.86 18.34
C SER A 65 9.40 6.62 19.07
N ASN A 66 9.34 6.48 20.39
CA ASN A 66 8.50 7.34 21.24
C ASN A 66 9.14 8.73 21.44
N GLU A 67 10.09 9.10 20.60
CA GLU A 67 10.73 10.41 20.66
C GLU A 67 9.76 11.48 20.14
N SER A 68 9.82 12.65 20.75
CA SER A 68 9.01 13.77 20.33
C SER A 68 9.25 14.09 18.85
N SER A 69 8.20 14.31 18.10
CA SER A 69 8.19 14.61 16.67
C SER A 69 9.10 15.77 16.24
N GLN A 70 9.73 16.48 17.18
CA GLN A 70 10.61 17.60 16.91
C GLN A 70 12.02 17.22 16.47
N ASN A 71 12.47 15.99 16.75
CA ASN A 71 13.81 15.52 16.43
C ASN A 71 13.86 14.56 15.25
N ARG A 72 12.74 14.39 14.56
CA ARG A 72 12.59 13.44 13.49
C ARG A 72 12.85 14.09 12.14
N ASP A 73 13.48 13.35 11.25
CA ASP A 73 13.56 13.71 9.83
C ASP A 73 12.17 13.73 9.21
N TRP A 74 11.90 14.70 8.36
CA TRP A 74 10.61 14.84 7.71
C TRP A 74 10.72 15.38 6.28
N PHE A 75 9.78 14.97 5.44
CA PHE A 75 9.71 15.38 4.05
C PHE A 75 8.89 16.68 3.92
N VAL A 76 9.38 17.58 3.08
CA VAL A 76 8.67 18.83 2.77
C VAL A 76 7.78 18.60 1.57
N SER A 77 6.47 18.77 1.77
CA SER A 77 5.44 18.62 0.72
C SER A 77 5.44 17.26 0.00
N PRO A 78 5.42 16.13 0.71
CA PRO A 78 5.28 14.84 0.07
C PRO A 78 3.89 14.72 -0.56
N LYS A 79 3.80 13.94 -1.65
CA LYS A 79 2.56 13.69 -2.36
C LYS A 79 2.39 12.21 -2.62
N VAL A 80 1.27 11.67 -2.20
CA VAL A 80 0.86 10.29 -2.50
C VAL A 80 -0.33 10.33 -3.44
N THR A 81 -0.27 9.57 -4.52
CA THR A 81 -1.39 9.40 -5.46
C THR A 81 -1.63 7.94 -5.71
N MET A 82 -2.89 7.55 -5.84
CA MET A 82 -3.30 6.20 -6.17
C MET A 82 -4.44 6.26 -7.18
N SER A 83 -4.29 5.58 -8.31
CA SER A 83 -5.25 5.60 -9.40
C SER A 83 -5.53 4.20 -9.93
N ALA A 84 -6.81 3.92 -10.23
CA ALA A 84 -7.22 2.66 -10.81
C ALA A 84 -6.88 2.60 -12.30
N PHE A 85 -6.41 1.45 -12.80
CA PHE A 85 -6.21 1.24 -14.23
C PHE A 85 -7.51 1.05 -14.99
N THR A 86 -8.55 0.57 -14.33
CA THR A 86 -9.87 0.33 -14.93
C THR A 86 -10.97 1.02 -14.12
N ALA A 87 -12.06 1.39 -14.77
CA ALA A 87 -13.20 2.02 -14.10
C ALA A 87 -13.92 1.06 -13.14
N VAL A 88 -13.84 -0.25 -13.39
CA VAL A 88 -14.48 -1.30 -12.60
C VAL A 88 -13.52 -2.43 -12.34
N PRO A 89 -13.66 -3.14 -11.20
CA PRO A 89 -12.85 -4.31 -10.90
C PRO A 89 -13.27 -5.51 -11.74
N ALA A 90 -12.41 -6.53 -11.77
CA ALA A 90 -12.67 -7.82 -12.36
C ALA A 90 -13.11 -8.84 -11.30
N LEU A 91 -14.13 -9.64 -11.62
CA LEU A 91 -14.53 -10.77 -10.79
C LEU A 91 -13.66 -11.99 -11.14
N VAL A 92 -12.96 -12.53 -10.15
CA VAL A 92 -12.07 -13.69 -10.30
C VAL A 92 -12.44 -14.74 -9.25
N LYS A 93 -13.15 -15.79 -9.67
CA LYS A 93 -13.68 -16.80 -8.75
C LYS A 93 -14.59 -16.17 -7.69
N LYS A 94 -14.23 -16.29 -6.41
CA LYS A 94 -14.96 -15.71 -5.27
C LYS A 94 -14.37 -14.39 -4.77
N SER A 95 -13.45 -13.81 -5.52
CA SER A 95 -12.78 -12.57 -5.19
C SER A 95 -12.99 -11.51 -6.25
N VAL A 96 -12.72 -10.27 -5.87
CA VAL A 96 -12.75 -9.11 -6.77
C VAL A 96 -11.35 -8.56 -6.86
N GLN A 97 -10.82 -8.42 -8.07
CA GLN A 97 -9.48 -7.87 -8.29
C GLN A 97 -9.54 -6.51 -8.96
N TRP A 98 -8.73 -5.58 -8.43
CA TRP A 98 -8.58 -4.25 -9.00
C TRP A 98 -7.13 -3.83 -8.99
N THR A 99 -6.63 -3.35 -10.12
CA THR A 99 -5.24 -2.94 -10.25
C THR A 99 -5.13 -1.42 -10.16
N PHE A 100 -4.16 -0.97 -9.36
CA PHE A 100 -3.91 0.45 -9.07
C PHE A 100 -2.44 0.79 -9.30
N ASP A 101 -2.21 2.04 -9.61
CA ASP A 101 -0.88 2.64 -9.60
C ASP A 101 -0.74 3.53 -8.36
N LEU A 102 0.25 3.22 -7.53
CA LEU A 102 0.59 3.99 -6.34
C LEU A 102 1.89 4.74 -6.59
N VAL A 103 1.85 6.05 -6.49
CA VAL A 103 3.03 6.92 -6.61
C VAL A 103 3.24 7.65 -5.29
N ILE A 104 4.43 7.52 -4.73
CA ILE A 104 4.88 8.28 -3.56
C ILE A 104 6.01 9.19 -4.02
N ASP A 105 5.77 10.49 -4.01
CA ASP A 105 6.79 11.51 -4.23
C ASP A 105 7.05 12.21 -2.90
N LEU A 106 8.24 12.01 -2.35
CA LEU A 106 8.63 12.57 -1.05
C LEU A 106 8.91 14.08 -1.09
N GLY A 107 8.84 14.68 -2.28
CA GLY A 107 9.18 16.07 -2.49
C GLY A 107 10.67 16.32 -2.67
N PRO A 108 11.05 17.53 -3.10
CA PRO A 108 12.44 17.85 -3.41
C PRO A 108 13.32 18.04 -2.17
N THR A 109 12.74 18.18 -1.00
CA THR A 109 13.46 18.56 0.22
C THR A 109 13.09 17.64 1.37
N VAL A 110 14.10 17.14 2.05
CA VAL A 110 13.99 16.48 3.35
C VAL A 110 14.69 17.32 4.41
N VAL A 111 14.13 17.39 5.60
CA VAL A 111 14.78 18.03 6.75
C VAL A 111 15.40 16.94 7.62
N VAL A 112 16.73 16.96 7.75
CA VAL A 112 17.52 16.01 8.54
C VAL A 112 18.17 16.77 9.67
N GLU A 113 17.93 16.35 10.89
CA GLU A 113 18.48 17.03 12.09
C GLU A 113 18.24 18.56 12.09
N GLY A 114 17.09 18.98 11.58
CA GLY A 114 16.71 20.38 11.50
C GLY A 114 17.28 21.16 10.31
N ALA A 115 18.10 20.54 9.46
CA ALA A 115 18.70 21.16 8.29
C ALA A 115 18.06 20.63 6.98
N PRO A 116 17.69 21.51 6.02
CA PRO A 116 17.15 21.08 4.75
C PRO A 116 18.22 20.47 3.86
N ALA A 117 17.89 19.38 3.19
CA ALA A 117 18.70 18.73 2.17
C ALA A 117 17.85 18.44 0.93
N GLU A 118 18.45 18.55 -0.24
CA GLU A 118 17.78 18.27 -1.51
C GLU A 118 17.78 16.77 -1.81
N MET A 119 16.67 16.29 -2.38
CA MET A 119 16.52 14.94 -2.87
C MET A 119 16.38 14.92 -4.39
N SER A 120 17.16 14.06 -5.05
CA SER A 120 17.01 13.83 -6.49
C SER A 120 15.68 13.15 -6.81
N GLU A 121 15.13 13.37 -8.00
CA GLU A 121 13.89 12.73 -8.45
C GLU A 121 13.96 11.18 -8.36
N LYS A 122 15.09 10.61 -8.73
CA LYS A 122 15.33 9.16 -8.66
C LYS A 122 15.19 8.59 -7.25
N VAL A 123 15.59 9.34 -6.24
CA VAL A 123 15.55 8.90 -4.83
C VAL A 123 14.17 9.17 -4.21
N ARG A 124 13.57 10.32 -4.53
CA ARG A 124 12.34 10.78 -3.86
C ARG A 124 11.07 10.13 -4.39
N ARG A 125 11.07 9.61 -5.63
CA ARG A 125 9.88 9.10 -6.29
C ARG A 125 9.88 7.58 -6.37
N THR A 126 8.82 6.97 -5.86
CA THR A 126 8.58 5.53 -5.95
C THR A 126 7.23 5.29 -6.62
N GLU A 127 7.19 4.38 -7.58
CA GLU A 127 5.99 3.96 -8.27
C GLU A 127 5.80 2.45 -8.11
N ARG A 128 4.60 2.04 -7.72
CA ARG A 128 4.23 0.64 -7.52
C ARG A 128 2.90 0.34 -8.22
N GLY A 129 2.90 -0.62 -9.13
CA GLY A 129 1.68 -1.24 -9.62
C GLY A 129 1.17 -2.23 -8.57
N LEU A 130 -0.08 -2.09 -8.13
CA LEU A 130 -0.67 -2.90 -7.07
C LEU A 130 -1.86 -3.68 -7.60
N VAL A 131 -1.92 -4.98 -7.30
CA VAL A 131 -3.12 -5.80 -7.48
C VAL A 131 -3.80 -5.95 -6.13
N VAL A 132 -5.00 -5.40 -6.02
CA VAL A 132 -5.85 -5.50 -4.83
C VAL A 132 -6.84 -6.63 -5.06
N THR A 133 -6.81 -7.63 -4.18
CA THR A 133 -7.78 -8.73 -4.16
C THR A 133 -8.69 -8.53 -2.95
N GLY A 134 -9.96 -8.24 -3.20
CA GLY A 134 -10.97 -8.08 -2.18
C GLY A 134 -11.78 -9.37 -2.01
N VAL A 135 -11.94 -9.79 -0.76
CA VAL A 135 -12.77 -10.94 -0.36
C VAL A 135 -13.71 -10.52 0.75
N ARG A 136 -14.96 -10.94 0.67
CA ARG A 136 -15.95 -10.71 1.73
C ARG A 136 -15.72 -11.68 2.88
N HIS A 137 -15.57 -11.14 4.08
CA HIS A 137 -15.43 -11.89 5.31
C HIS A 137 -16.08 -11.13 6.47
N ASP A 138 -16.90 -11.79 7.27
CA ASP A 138 -17.58 -11.19 8.44
C ASP A 138 -18.31 -9.87 8.13
N ASN A 139 -19.06 -9.83 7.03
CA ASN A 139 -19.79 -8.65 6.55
C ASN A 139 -18.90 -7.42 6.25
N ASP A 140 -17.66 -7.66 5.91
CA ASP A 140 -16.70 -6.64 5.54
C ASP A 140 -15.80 -7.10 4.40
N TRP A 141 -14.95 -6.21 3.91
CA TRP A 141 -13.92 -6.50 2.93
C TRP A 141 -12.58 -6.79 3.62
N THR A 142 -11.93 -7.87 3.20
CA THR A 142 -10.52 -8.14 3.47
C THR A 142 -9.74 -7.94 2.19
N LEU A 143 -8.65 -7.19 2.26
CA LEU A 143 -7.84 -6.80 1.12
C LEU A 143 -6.46 -7.46 1.18
N THR A 144 -6.13 -8.23 0.16
CA THR A 144 -4.76 -8.67 -0.10
C THR A 144 -4.19 -7.79 -1.20
N ILE A 145 -3.10 -7.09 -0.92
CA ILE A 145 -2.49 -6.13 -1.84
C ILE A 145 -1.07 -6.57 -2.14
N GLN A 146 -0.81 -6.86 -3.40
CA GLN A 146 0.49 -7.31 -3.88
C GLN A 146 1.02 -6.38 -4.96
N ASP A 147 2.34 -6.24 -5.06
CA ASP A 147 2.92 -5.64 -6.24
C ASP A 147 2.57 -6.47 -7.47
N GLU A 148 2.29 -5.82 -8.59
CA GLU A 148 1.89 -6.48 -9.84
C GLU A 148 2.90 -7.55 -10.27
N TYR A 149 4.19 -7.29 -10.06
CA TYR A 149 5.25 -8.25 -10.29
C TYR A 149 5.11 -9.53 -9.43
N GLU A 150 4.82 -9.40 -8.13
CA GLU A 150 4.62 -10.55 -7.23
C GLU A 150 3.37 -11.34 -7.59
N ALA A 151 2.28 -10.66 -7.98
CA ALA A 151 1.05 -11.30 -8.41
C ALA A 151 1.25 -12.14 -9.68
N GLN A 152 2.04 -11.66 -10.65
CA GLN A 152 2.40 -12.40 -11.85
C GLN A 152 3.28 -13.62 -11.56
N ALA A 153 4.25 -13.49 -10.66
CA ALA A 153 5.13 -14.58 -10.26
C ALA A 153 4.37 -15.73 -9.57
N SER A 154 3.38 -15.41 -8.73
CA SER A 154 2.54 -16.40 -8.05
C SER A 154 1.49 -17.06 -8.96
N ALA A 155 1.14 -16.44 -10.09
CA ALA A 155 0.20 -16.98 -11.08
C ALA A 155 0.86 -17.93 -12.09
N GLN A 156 2.19 -17.98 -12.17
CA GLN A 156 2.88 -18.90 -13.06
C GLN A 156 2.81 -20.33 -12.53
N PRO A 157 2.49 -21.33 -13.40
CA PRO A 157 2.50 -22.73 -12.99
C PRO A 157 3.93 -23.10 -12.57
N LYS A 158 4.05 -23.74 -11.41
CA LYS A 158 5.30 -24.37 -10.99
C LYS A 158 5.62 -25.45 -12.04
N ASN A 159 6.63 -25.25 -12.86
CA ASN A 159 7.16 -26.30 -13.71
C ASN A 159 7.71 -27.38 -12.78
N GLY A 160 6.92 -28.42 -12.58
CA GLY A 160 7.37 -29.64 -11.98
C GLY A 160 8.39 -30.27 -12.91
N GLY A 161 9.66 -30.11 -12.62
CA GLY A 161 10.72 -30.84 -13.30
C GLY A 161 10.58 -32.33 -13.00
N THR A 162 9.95 -33.05 -13.89
CA THR A 162 10.07 -34.49 -13.96
C THR A 162 11.44 -34.80 -14.57
N ASN A 163 12.44 -34.91 -13.74
CA ASN A 163 13.65 -35.60 -14.10
C ASN A 163 13.34 -37.12 -14.22
N GLY A 164 12.97 -37.55 -15.39
CA GLY A 164 12.96 -38.94 -15.76
C GLY A 164 14.38 -39.43 -15.88
N GLY A 165 14.94 -40.00 -14.81
CA GLY A 165 16.16 -40.74 -14.87
C GLY A 165 15.95 -42.02 -15.68
N GLY A 166 16.41 -42.04 -16.93
CA GLY A 166 16.55 -43.26 -17.69
C GLY A 166 17.74 -44.08 -17.18
N ALA A 167 17.48 -45.14 -16.48
CA ALA A 167 18.47 -46.15 -16.22
C ALA A 167 18.58 -47.05 -17.46
N ASN A 168 19.72 -47.04 -18.10
CA ASN A 168 20.13 -48.12 -19.01
C ASN A 168 21.03 -49.10 -18.25
N GLY A 169 20.53 -50.32 -18.20
CA GLY A 169 21.33 -51.45 -17.84
C GLY A 169 22.21 -51.94 -18.99
#